data_c3c4ceb9803204f63658c1f8b94964a0
#
_entry.id   c3c4ceb9803204f63658c1f8b94964a0
#
_cell.length_a   1.000
_cell.length_b   1.000
_cell.length_c   1.000
_cell.angle_alpha   90.00
_cell.angle_beta   90.00
_cell.angle_gamma   90.00
#
_symmetry.space_group_name_H-M   'P 1'
#
loop_
_entity.id
_entity.type
_entity.pdbx_description
1 polymer ?
#
loop_
_entity_poly.entity_id
_entity_poly.type
_entity_poly.pdbx_seq_one_letter_code
_entity_poly.pdbx_strand_id
1 'polypeptide(L)'
;SPSRGLGDVYKRQVQGTMFMKTLIDQYITPLLSADTPDFGPLAVAIARVACFYAIGVIATYTYNRIMINVSQGTLRNLRNDMFATMETLPIKYFDTHAHGDIMSIYTNDIDTLRQMISQSFPQLLSSVITIVSVLVSMLILNVPLTVVTLLMVAIMMTASRKLAGLSGKYFLEQQTNLGIVNGYIEEMMEGQKVVKVFCHEDESIRKFDELNDQLFTSADNANRFANILMPVVAQLGNVSYVICAMVGGILAINGIGSFTLGGLASFLTFNKSFNM
;
A
#
# COMPACT_ATOMS: atom_id res chain seq x y z
N SER A 1 24.25 7.29 2.74
CA SER A 1 23.40 6.27 3.37
C SER A 1 22.05 6.26 2.64
N PRO A 2 21.39 5.11 2.45
CA PRO A 2 20.12 4.98 1.73
C PRO A 2 19.01 5.91 2.26
N SER A 3 19.03 6.18 3.56
CA SER A 3 18.07 7.09 4.23
C SER A 3 18.17 8.55 3.77
N ARG A 4 19.35 9.03 3.33
CA ARG A 4 19.49 10.39 2.77
C ARG A 4 18.87 10.49 1.38
N GLY A 5 19.02 9.47 0.54
CA GLY A 5 18.41 9.47 -0.81
C GLY A 5 16.90 9.45 -0.79
N LEU A 6 16.29 8.66 0.10
CA LEU A 6 14.84 8.64 0.31
C LEU A 6 14.33 10.00 0.81
N GLY A 7 14.96 10.58 1.83
CA GLY A 7 14.58 11.88 2.37
C GLY A 7 14.65 13.01 1.33
N ASP A 8 15.61 12.95 0.40
CA ASP A 8 15.76 13.94 -0.65
C ASP A 8 14.69 13.80 -1.76
N VAL A 9 14.26 12.59 -2.10
CA VAL A 9 13.17 12.36 -3.05
C VAL A 9 11.85 12.93 -2.51
N TYR A 10 11.53 12.68 -1.22
CA TYR A 10 10.30 13.16 -0.61
C TYR A 10 10.30 14.66 -0.33
N LYS A 11 11.43 15.24 0.11
CA LYS A 11 11.56 16.70 0.20
C LYS A 11 11.24 17.36 -1.13
N ARG A 12 11.63 16.78 -2.24
CA ARG A 12 11.39 17.31 -3.59
C ARG A 12 9.94 17.19 -4.02
N GLN A 13 9.27 16.07 -3.66
CA GLN A 13 7.83 15.92 -3.92
C GLN A 13 7.01 16.95 -3.15
N VAL A 14 7.32 17.16 -1.86
CA VAL A 14 6.69 18.20 -1.05
C VAL A 14 6.99 19.60 -1.60
N GLN A 15 8.25 19.87 -1.99
CA GLN A 15 8.62 21.13 -2.62
C GLN A 15 7.90 21.35 -3.95
N GLY A 16 7.73 20.30 -4.78
CA GLY A 16 6.97 20.38 -6.04
C GLY A 16 5.50 20.77 -5.79
N THR A 17 4.88 20.19 -4.76
CA THR A 17 3.49 20.53 -4.40
C THR A 17 3.38 21.92 -3.78
N MET A 18 4.32 22.30 -2.92
CA MET A 18 4.38 23.67 -2.37
C MET A 18 4.68 24.72 -3.46
N PHE A 19 5.43 24.34 -4.50
CA PHE A 19 5.64 25.19 -5.66
C PHE A 19 4.34 25.49 -6.42
N MET A 20 3.34 24.62 -6.40
CA MET A 20 2.03 24.89 -6.97
C MET A 20 1.40 26.15 -6.37
N LYS A 21 1.53 26.34 -5.05
CA LYS A 21 1.11 27.57 -4.37
C LYS A 21 1.87 28.79 -4.93
N THR A 22 3.19 28.69 -4.97
CA THR A 22 4.05 29.77 -5.48
C THR A 22 3.76 30.10 -6.96
N LEU A 23 3.55 29.06 -7.78
CA LEU A 23 3.21 29.20 -9.18
C LEU A 23 1.91 29.99 -9.38
N ILE A 24 0.87 29.61 -8.66
CA ILE A 24 -0.45 30.27 -8.78
C ILE A 24 -0.40 31.67 -8.21
N ASP A 25 0.09 31.84 -6.98
CA ASP A 25 0.01 33.11 -6.25
C ASP A 25 1.00 34.16 -6.75
N GLN A 26 2.22 33.77 -7.14
CA GLN A 26 3.29 34.69 -7.50
C GLN A 26 3.48 34.91 -9.01
N TYR A 27 3.07 33.91 -9.82
CA TYR A 27 3.28 34.02 -11.28
C TYR A 27 1.97 34.08 -12.06
N ILE A 28 0.98 33.24 -11.79
CA ILE A 28 -0.25 33.17 -12.60
C ILE A 28 -1.20 34.33 -12.23
N THR A 29 -1.48 34.54 -10.93
CA THR A 29 -2.43 35.56 -10.48
C THR A 29 -2.00 36.97 -10.91
N PRO A 30 -0.73 37.40 -10.80
CA PRO A 30 -0.30 38.69 -11.31
C PRO A 30 -0.39 38.83 -12.83
N LEU A 31 -0.13 37.71 -13.58
CA LEU A 31 -0.24 37.74 -15.05
C LEU A 31 -1.67 37.92 -15.54
N LEU A 32 -2.67 37.45 -14.81
CA LEU A 32 -4.09 37.63 -15.12
C LEU A 32 -4.55 39.08 -14.93
N SER A 33 -3.83 39.85 -14.12
CA SER A 33 -4.14 41.25 -13.80
C SER A 33 -3.31 42.26 -14.62
N ALA A 34 -2.38 41.80 -15.47
CA ALA A 34 -1.46 42.64 -16.21
C ALA A 34 -1.99 42.92 -17.62
N ASP A 35 -1.92 44.18 -18.06
CA ASP A 35 -2.30 44.62 -19.41
C ASP A 35 -1.37 44.03 -20.50
N THR A 36 -0.11 43.77 -20.15
CA THR A 36 0.88 43.10 -21.01
C THR A 36 1.54 41.95 -20.27
N PRO A 37 1.06 40.67 -20.45
CA PRO A 37 1.60 39.55 -19.74
C PRO A 37 3.01 39.17 -20.21
N ASP A 38 4.00 39.20 -19.29
CA ASP A 38 5.36 38.71 -19.52
C ASP A 38 5.49 37.30 -18.97
N PHE A 39 5.65 36.33 -19.87
CA PHE A 39 5.80 34.88 -19.53
C PHE A 39 7.25 34.50 -19.20
N GLY A 40 8.23 35.38 -19.32
CA GLY A 40 9.63 35.08 -19.04
C GLY A 40 9.88 34.54 -17.65
N PRO A 41 9.45 35.22 -16.57
CA PRO A 41 9.62 34.76 -15.19
C PRO A 41 8.93 33.41 -14.92
N LEU A 42 7.76 33.17 -15.52
CA LEU A 42 7.03 31.91 -15.42
C LEU A 42 7.80 30.76 -16.06
N ALA A 43 8.35 30.96 -17.26
CA ALA A 43 9.15 29.97 -17.96
C ALA A 43 10.41 29.58 -17.16
N VAL A 44 11.09 30.56 -16.56
CA VAL A 44 12.27 30.30 -15.70
C VAL A 44 11.86 29.50 -14.44
N ALA A 45 10.74 29.83 -13.82
CA ALA A 45 10.24 29.10 -12.66
C ALA A 45 9.91 27.63 -13.00
N ILE A 46 9.22 27.38 -14.13
CA ILE A 46 8.91 26.04 -14.63
C ILE A 46 10.19 25.28 -14.94
N ALA A 47 11.17 25.90 -15.63
CA ALA A 47 12.46 25.26 -15.93
C ALA A 47 13.23 24.85 -14.67
N ARG A 48 13.20 25.70 -13.63
CA ARG A 48 13.81 25.36 -12.32
C ARG A 48 13.17 24.11 -11.71
N VAL A 49 11.85 24.02 -11.72
CA VAL A 49 11.14 22.85 -11.19
C VAL A 49 11.37 21.61 -12.04
N ALA A 50 11.42 21.73 -13.37
CA ALA A 50 11.78 20.63 -14.25
C ALA A 50 13.19 20.09 -13.93
N CYS A 51 14.16 20.96 -13.66
CA CYS A 51 15.48 20.55 -13.19
C CYS A 51 15.42 19.79 -11.84
N PHE A 52 14.60 20.25 -10.89
CA PHE A 52 14.42 19.56 -9.63
C PHE A 52 13.82 18.16 -9.81
N TYR A 53 12.83 18.01 -10.68
CA TYR A 53 12.26 16.70 -11.00
C TYR A 53 13.28 15.79 -11.71
N ALA A 54 14.06 16.33 -12.66
CA ALA A 54 15.12 15.56 -13.33
C ALA A 54 16.15 15.01 -12.34
N ILE A 55 16.59 15.83 -11.38
CA ILE A 55 17.49 15.38 -10.31
C ILE A 55 16.77 14.34 -9.43
N GLY A 56 15.44 14.48 -9.19
CA GLY A 56 14.63 13.50 -8.46
C GLY A 56 14.62 12.13 -9.15
N VAL A 57 14.45 12.10 -10.46
CA VAL A 57 14.50 10.85 -11.25
C VAL A 57 15.86 10.18 -11.15
N ILE A 58 16.96 10.93 -11.29
CA ILE A 58 18.33 10.40 -11.15
C ILE A 58 18.55 9.85 -9.72
N ALA A 59 18.09 10.56 -8.70
CA ALA A 59 18.20 10.12 -7.32
C ALA A 59 17.40 8.82 -7.06
N THR A 60 16.20 8.71 -7.60
CA THR A 60 15.36 7.49 -7.50
C THR A 60 16.01 6.32 -8.23
N TYR A 61 16.53 6.53 -9.43
CA TYR A 61 17.27 5.50 -10.16
C TYR A 61 18.49 5.01 -9.38
N THR A 62 19.31 5.94 -8.87
CA THR A 62 20.48 5.61 -8.07
C THR A 62 20.13 4.85 -6.79
N TYR A 63 19.07 5.29 -6.10
CA TYR A 63 18.53 4.60 -4.93
C TYR A 63 18.14 3.16 -5.24
N ASN A 64 17.33 2.94 -6.28
CA ASN A 64 16.90 1.60 -6.68
C ASN A 64 18.10 0.72 -7.06
N ARG A 65 19.08 1.28 -7.76
CA ARG A 65 20.30 0.55 -8.14
C ARG A 65 21.12 0.11 -6.92
N ILE A 66 21.30 1.01 -5.96
CA ILE A 66 22.00 0.69 -4.70
C ILE A 66 21.21 -0.36 -3.92
N MET A 67 19.89 -0.23 -3.85
CA MET A 67 19.03 -1.15 -3.09
C MET A 67 19.06 -2.57 -3.65
N ILE A 68 19.11 -2.71 -4.98
CA ILE A 68 19.29 -4.02 -5.63
C ILE A 68 20.63 -4.63 -5.22
N ASN A 69 21.73 -3.88 -5.29
CA ASN A 69 23.04 -4.38 -4.92
C ASN A 69 23.13 -4.79 -3.44
N VAL A 70 22.56 -3.98 -2.54
CA VAL A 70 22.51 -4.29 -1.10
C VAL A 70 21.68 -5.54 -0.84
N SER A 71 20.48 -5.63 -1.41
CA SER A 71 19.61 -6.79 -1.23
C SER A 71 20.25 -8.08 -1.74
N GLN A 72 20.76 -8.06 -2.97
CA GLN A 72 21.39 -9.25 -3.55
C GLN A 72 22.68 -9.65 -2.81
N GLY A 73 23.48 -8.66 -2.37
CA GLY A 73 24.66 -8.91 -1.55
C GLY A 73 24.31 -9.55 -0.20
N THR A 74 23.30 -9.04 0.49
CA THR A 74 22.83 -9.61 1.76
C THR A 74 22.32 -11.03 1.59
N LEU A 75 21.53 -11.29 0.54
CA LEU A 75 20.99 -12.64 0.26
C LEU A 75 22.09 -13.63 -0.12
N ARG A 76 23.10 -13.19 -0.86
CA ARG A 76 24.28 -14.02 -1.15
C ARG A 76 24.99 -14.44 0.13
N ASN A 77 25.26 -13.48 1.02
CA ASN A 77 25.93 -13.78 2.28
C ASN A 77 25.06 -14.73 3.14
N LEU A 78 23.77 -14.46 3.23
CA LEU A 78 22.83 -15.31 3.97
C LEU A 78 22.84 -16.76 3.44
N ARG A 79 22.78 -16.96 2.12
CA ARG A 79 22.86 -18.30 1.53
C ARG A 79 24.17 -19.00 1.83
N ASN A 80 25.30 -18.26 1.77
CA ASN A 80 26.60 -18.80 2.09
C ASN A 80 26.70 -19.23 3.57
N ASP A 81 26.20 -18.39 4.49
CA ASP A 81 26.19 -18.66 5.92
C ASP A 81 25.27 -19.85 6.26
N MET A 82 24.11 -19.91 5.64
CA MET A 82 23.18 -21.03 5.80
C MET A 82 23.79 -22.35 5.29
N PHE A 83 24.44 -22.33 4.14
CA PHE A 83 25.09 -23.53 3.60
C PHE A 83 26.26 -23.97 4.49
N ALA A 84 27.10 -23.01 4.89
CA ALA A 84 28.20 -23.31 5.82
C ALA A 84 27.68 -23.90 7.15
N THR A 85 26.59 -23.36 7.69
CA THR A 85 25.94 -23.88 8.90
C THR A 85 25.39 -25.30 8.67
N MET A 86 24.73 -25.52 7.55
CA MET A 86 24.19 -26.83 7.18
C MET A 86 25.27 -27.93 7.16
N GLU A 87 26.45 -27.64 6.60
CA GLU A 87 27.60 -28.56 6.56
C GLU A 87 28.15 -28.90 7.96
N THR A 88 27.88 -28.09 8.97
CA THR A 88 28.32 -28.34 10.35
C THR A 88 27.30 -29.09 11.19
N LEU A 89 26.08 -29.34 10.68
CA LEU A 89 25.01 -30.03 11.40
C LEU A 89 25.32 -31.51 11.53
N PRO A 90 24.94 -32.13 12.67
CA PRO A 90 25.13 -33.55 12.84
C PRO A 90 24.18 -34.38 11.94
N ILE A 91 24.58 -35.56 11.50
CA ILE A 91 23.78 -36.46 10.64
C ILE A 91 22.38 -36.67 11.21
N LYS A 92 22.25 -36.80 12.53
CA LYS A 92 20.97 -36.93 13.21
C LYS A 92 19.94 -35.83 12.81
N TYR A 93 20.40 -34.62 12.48
CA TYR A 93 19.51 -33.55 12.03
C TYR A 93 18.83 -33.92 10.72
N PHE A 94 19.59 -34.47 9.77
CA PHE A 94 19.08 -34.88 8.46
C PHE A 94 18.20 -36.11 8.52
N ASP A 95 18.42 -36.99 9.52
CA ASP A 95 17.59 -38.17 9.76
C ASP A 95 16.22 -37.82 10.37
N THR A 96 16.14 -36.69 11.07
CA THR A 96 14.92 -36.28 11.79
C THR A 96 14.11 -35.17 11.09
N HIS A 97 14.66 -34.54 10.04
CA HIS A 97 13.99 -33.51 9.29
C HIS A 97 13.84 -33.91 7.83
N ALA A 98 12.67 -33.68 7.26
CA ALA A 98 12.44 -33.96 5.85
C ALA A 98 13.32 -33.05 4.96
N HIS A 99 13.95 -33.62 3.95
CA HIS A 99 14.77 -32.87 3.00
C HIS A 99 13.98 -31.75 2.31
N GLY A 100 12.67 -31.95 2.09
CA GLY A 100 11.75 -30.96 1.56
C GLY A 100 11.61 -29.73 2.44
N ASP A 101 11.57 -29.90 3.77
CA ASP A 101 11.48 -28.79 4.73
C ASP A 101 12.77 -27.96 4.71
N ILE A 102 13.93 -28.63 4.71
CA ILE A 102 15.23 -27.96 4.61
C ILE A 102 15.33 -27.19 3.29
N MET A 103 14.90 -27.78 2.18
CA MET A 103 14.91 -27.12 0.87
C MET A 103 13.93 -25.96 0.81
N SER A 104 12.78 -26.03 1.51
CA SER A 104 11.81 -24.94 1.63
C SER A 104 12.43 -23.70 2.25
N ILE A 105 13.30 -23.84 3.24
CA ILE A 105 14.04 -22.71 3.84
C ILE A 105 14.92 -22.01 2.79
N TYR A 106 15.64 -22.80 1.96
CA TYR A 106 16.51 -22.25 0.91
C TYR A 106 15.76 -21.59 -0.25
N THR A 107 14.52 -21.98 -0.49
CA THR A 107 13.70 -21.44 -1.59
C THR A 107 12.69 -20.41 -1.09
N ASN A 108 11.72 -20.81 -0.27
CA ASN A 108 10.58 -19.98 0.12
C ASN A 108 10.95 -18.92 1.15
N ASP A 109 11.70 -19.29 2.20
CA ASP A 109 12.03 -18.36 3.28
C ASP A 109 13.03 -17.30 2.82
N ILE A 110 14.03 -17.70 2.01
CA ILE A 110 14.98 -16.75 1.41
C ILE A 110 14.26 -15.80 0.45
N ASP A 111 13.30 -16.26 -0.34
CA ASP A 111 12.52 -15.39 -1.22
C ASP A 111 11.61 -14.43 -0.43
N THR A 112 11.04 -14.89 0.67
CA THR A 112 10.28 -14.04 1.59
C THR A 112 11.17 -12.97 2.21
N LEU A 113 12.37 -13.33 2.67
CA LEU A 113 13.36 -12.38 3.17
C LEU A 113 13.81 -11.39 2.08
N ARG A 114 14.00 -11.86 0.86
CA ARG A 114 14.30 -11.00 -0.29
C ARG A 114 13.22 -9.93 -0.50
N GLN A 115 11.95 -10.35 -0.50
CA GLN A 115 10.83 -9.43 -0.65
C GLN A 115 10.75 -8.43 0.52
N MET A 116 10.98 -8.89 1.74
CA MET A 116 11.00 -8.05 2.93
C MET A 116 12.10 -6.98 2.85
N ILE A 117 13.33 -7.38 2.53
CA ILE A 117 14.49 -6.47 2.47
C ILE A 117 14.39 -5.52 1.28
N SER A 118 13.98 -6.03 0.09
CA SER A 118 14.01 -5.26 -1.16
C SER A 118 12.79 -4.34 -1.33
N GLN A 119 11.65 -4.67 -0.75
CA GLN A 119 10.39 -3.97 -0.97
C GLN A 119 9.72 -3.50 0.32
N SER A 120 9.44 -4.41 1.27
CA SER A 120 8.60 -4.09 2.42
C SER A 120 9.26 -3.07 3.33
N PHE A 121 10.52 -3.25 3.67
CA PHE A 121 11.24 -2.34 4.56
C PHE A 121 11.47 -0.94 3.95
N PRO A 122 11.93 -0.81 2.69
CA PRO A 122 12.00 0.48 2.01
C PRO A 122 10.65 1.17 1.88
N GLN A 123 9.59 0.42 1.53
CA GLN A 123 8.24 0.97 1.41
C GLN A 123 7.72 1.51 2.75
N LEU A 124 7.96 0.79 3.84
CA LEU A 124 7.55 1.24 5.17
C LEU A 124 8.24 2.55 5.57
N LEU A 125 9.57 2.63 5.41
CA LEU A 125 10.32 3.86 5.66
C LEU A 125 9.83 5.02 4.80
N SER A 126 9.60 4.75 3.52
CA SER A 126 9.08 5.69 2.54
C SER A 126 7.72 6.23 2.97
N SER A 127 6.79 5.37 3.36
CA SER A 127 5.45 5.74 3.80
C SER A 127 5.49 6.62 5.06
N VAL A 128 6.31 6.27 6.05
CA VAL A 128 6.46 7.08 7.27
C VAL A 128 6.97 8.48 6.94
N ILE A 129 8.01 8.59 6.11
CA ILE A 129 8.57 9.89 5.70
C ILE A 129 7.51 10.70 4.94
N THR A 130 6.77 10.07 4.04
CA THR A 130 5.69 10.73 3.28
C THR A 130 4.61 11.26 4.19
N ILE A 131 4.07 10.42 5.08
CA ILE A 131 3.01 10.82 6.01
C ILE A 131 3.44 12.00 6.86
N VAL A 132 4.64 11.93 7.47
CA VAL A 132 5.15 13.02 8.31
C VAL A 132 5.35 14.30 7.49
N SER A 133 5.98 14.20 6.31
CA SER A 133 6.27 15.36 5.46
C SER A 133 5.00 16.02 4.94
N VAL A 134 4.01 15.22 4.51
CA VAL A 134 2.71 15.75 4.03
C VAL A 134 1.93 16.37 5.18
N LEU A 135 1.87 15.72 6.34
CA LEU A 135 1.18 16.25 7.51
C LEU A 135 1.76 17.59 7.99
N VAL A 136 3.10 17.68 8.06
CA VAL A 136 3.78 18.94 8.40
C VAL A 136 3.46 20.03 7.37
N SER A 137 3.48 19.70 6.08
CA SER A 137 3.15 20.64 5.01
C SER A 137 1.70 21.12 5.07
N MET A 138 0.76 20.24 5.39
CA MET A 138 -0.66 20.58 5.55
C MET A 138 -0.87 21.50 6.76
N LEU A 139 -0.19 21.24 7.89
CA LEU A 139 -0.24 22.12 9.07
C LEU A 139 0.31 23.52 8.79
N ILE A 140 1.40 23.62 8.01
CA ILE A 140 1.97 24.91 7.61
C ILE A 140 1.01 25.68 6.67
N LEU A 141 0.29 24.97 5.80
CA LEU A 141 -0.65 25.60 4.86
C LEU A 141 -1.92 26.09 5.54
N ASN A 142 -2.60 25.23 6.30
CA ASN A 142 -3.84 25.57 6.99
C ASN A 142 -4.20 24.54 8.05
N VAL A 143 -4.17 24.94 9.33
CA VAL A 143 -4.46 24.07 10.46
C VAL A 143 -5.94 23.60 10.49
N PRO A 144 -6.96 24.44 10.33
CA PRO A 144 -8.36 24.03 10.28
C PRO A 144 -8.64 22.92 9.24
N LEU A 145 -8.14 23.09 8.02
CA LEU A 145 -8.32 22.09 6.95
C LEU A 145 -7.59 20.77 7.28
N THR A 146 -6.42 20.85 7.93
CA THR A 146 -5.69 19.67 8.38
C THR A 146 -6.50 18.88 9.41
N VAL A 147 -7.15 19.55 10.35
CA VAL A 147 -8.04 18.91 11.32
C VAL A 147 -9.21 18.19 10.62
N VAL A 148 -9.84 18.83 9.64
CA VAL A 148 -10.90 18.20 8.83
C VAL A 148 -10.38 16.95 8.13
N THR A 149 -9.20 17.02 7.52
CA THR A 149 -8.59 15.82 6.87
C THR A 149 -8.32 14.71 7.87
N LEU A 150 -7.77 15.01 9.05
CA LEU A 150 -7.49 14.01 10.09
C LEU A 150 -8.77 13.35 10.62
N LEU A 151 -9.87 14.10 10.76
CA LEU A 151 -11.18 13.54 11.11
C LEU A 151 -11.67 12.57 10.03
N MET A 152 -11.54 12.93 8.76
CA MET A 152 -11.91 12.05 7.65
C MET A 152 -11.05 10.78 7.61
N VAL A 153 -9.75 10.90 7.86
CA VAL A 153 -8.85 9.73 7.98
C VAL A 153 -9.25 8.82 9.13
N ALA A 154 -9.65 9.38 10.28
CA ALA A 154 -10.15 8.58 11.40
C ALA A 154 -11.44 7.81 11.03
N ILE A 155 -12.34 8.42 10.27
CA ILE A 155 -13.55 7.76 9.73
C ILE A 155 -13.14 6.63 8.75
N MET A 156 -12.20 6.89 7.84
CA MET A 156 -11.68 5.89 6.91
C MET A 156 -11.03 4.71 7.65
N MET A 157 -10.23 4.97 8.67
CA MET A 157 -9.61 3.91 9.47
C MET A 157 -10.64 3.05 10.22
N THR A 158 -11.68 3.66 10.77
CA THR A 158 -12.75 2.89 11.46
C THR A 158 -13.56 2.06 10.48
N ALA A 159 -13.90 2.59 9.31
CA ALA A 159 -14.56 1.84 8.24
C ALA A 159 -13.70 0.68 7.74
N SER A 160 -12.42 0.94 7.47
CA SER A 160 -11.46 -0.09 7.02
C SER A 160 -11.28 -1.20 8.05
N ARG A 161 -11.15 -0.87 9.34
CA ARG A 161 -11.03 -1.88 10.41
C ARG A 161 -12.26 -2.77 10.50
N LYS A 162 -13.47 -2.21 10.39
CA LYS A 162 -14.72 -3.00 10.41
C LYS A 162 -14.81 -3.94 9.21
N LEU A 163 -14.56 -3.43 8.01
CA LEU A 163 -14.62 -4.24 6.78
C LEU A 163 -13.54 -5.32 6.76
N ALA A 164 -12.30 -4.98 7.11
CA ALA A 164 -11.20 -5.93 7.19
C ALA A 164 -11.44 -7.02 8.25
N GLY A 165 -12.03 -6.64 9.40
CA GLY A 165 -12.39 -7.60 10.45
C GLY A 165 -13.45 -8.59 10.00
N LEU A 166 -14.49 -8.13 9.29
CA LEU A 166 -15.52 -8.99 8.71
C LEU A 166 -14.93 -9.91 7.63
N SER A 167 -14.14 -9.35 6.71
CA SER A 167 -13.45 -10.11 5.69
C SER A 167 -12.58 -11.21 6.30
N GLY A 168 -11.73 -10.86 7.29
CA GLY A 168 -10.85 -11.82 7.97
C GLY A 168 -11.60 -12.96 8.65
N LYS A 169 -12.76 -12.67 9.28
CA LYS A 169 -13.61 -13.70 9.87
C LYS A 169 -14.08 -14.70 8.82
N TYR A 170 -14.62 -14.21 7.70
CA TYR A 170 -15.15 -15.08 6.65
C TYR A 170 -14.04 -15.81 5.88
N PHE A 171 -12.84 -15.23 5.74
CA PHE A 171 -11.68 -15.96 5.19
C PHE A 171 -11.26 -17.12 6.07
N LEU A 172 -11.28 -16.97 7.41
CA LEU A 172 -11.00 -18.07 8.33
C LEU A 172 -12.06 -19.18 8.21
N GLU A 173 -13.34 -18.80 8.13
CA GLU A 173 -14.44 -19.74 7.93
C GLU A 173 -14.33 -20.47 6.58
N GLN A 174 -13.97 -19.76 5.51
CA GLN A 174 -13.70 -20.33 4.19
C GLN A 174 -12.56 -21.36 4.25
N GLN A 175 -11.46 -21.05 4.94
CA GLN A 175 -10.34 -22.00 5.09
C GLN A 175 -10.74 -23.26 5.85
N THR A 176 -11.56 -23.12 6.88
CA THR A 176 -12.11 -24.25 7.64
C THR A 176 -12.99 -25.11 6.75
N ASN A 177 -13.94 -24.51 6.02
CA ASN A 177 -14.85 -25.22 5.12
C ASN A 177 -14.10 -25.88 3.95
N LEU A 178 -13.05 -25.21 3.42
CA LEU A 178 -12.17 -25.80 2.41
C LEU A 178 -11.47 -27.05 2.93
N GLY A 179 -10.98 -27.03 4.18
CA GLY A 179 -10.40 -28.19 4.83
C GLY A 179 -11.39 -29.35 4.98
N ILE A 180 -12.63 -29.05 5.34
CA ILE A 180 -13.73 -30.03 5.46
C ILE A 180 -14.05 -30.68 4.10
N VAL A 181 -14.18 -29.86 3.05
CA VAL A 181 -14.44 -30.35 1.69
C VAL A 181 -13.31 -31.22 1.20
N ASN A 182 -12.06 -30.79 1.37
CA ASN A 182 -10.89 -31.58 0.97
C ASN A 182 -10.79 -32.90 1.73
N GLY A 183 -11.01 -32.89 3.05
CA GLY A 183 -11.04 -34.11 3.86
C GLY A 183 -12.13 -35.08 3.41
N TYR A 184 -13.33 -34.57 3.08
CA TYR A 184 -14.38 -35.41 2.54
C TYR A 184 -14.05 -36.01 1.17
N ILE A 185 -13.41 -35.23 0.28
CA ILE A 185 -12.91 -35.75 -1.01
C ILE A 185 -11.91 -36.87 -0.79
N GLU A 186 -10.93 -36.69 0.11
CA GLU A 186 -9.93 -37.71 0.44
C GLU A 186 -10.57 -38.99 0.99
N GLU A 187 -11.52 -38.86 1.96
CA GLU A 187 -12.27 -39.98 2.52
C GLU A 187 -13.04 -40.74 1.43
N MET A 188 -13.72 -40.04 0.52
CA MET A 188 -14.46 -40.69 -0.56
C MET A 188 -13.55 -41.33 -1.60
N MET A 189 -12.37 -40.79 -1.87
CA MET A 189 -11.37 -41.38 -2.74
C MET A 189 -10.80 -42.69 -2.14
N GLU A 190 -10.48 -42.69 -0.86
CA GLU A 190 -10.01 -43.89 -0.15
C GLU A 190 -11.12 -44.95 -0.02
N GLY A 191 -12.33 -44.51 0.32
CA GLY A 191 -13.53 -45.33 0.51
C GLY A 191 -14.28 -45.70 -0.77
N GLN A 192 -13.79 -45.34 -1.98
CA GLN A 192 -14.53 -45.48 -3.24
C GLN A 192 -15.08 -46.88 -3.51
N LYS A 193 -14.32 -47.96 -3.13
CA LYS A 193 -14.75 -49.32 -3.29
C LYS A 193 -15.99 -49.63 -2.42
N VAL A 194 -16.03 -49.11 -1.21
CA VAL A 194 -17.15 -49.27 -0.27
C VAL A 194 -18.38 -48.55 -0.78
N VAL A 195 -18.24 -47.30 -1.21
CA VAL A 195 -19.33 -46.52 -1.81
C VAL A 195 -19.98 -47.27 -2.97
N LYS A 196 -19.16 -47.83 -3.87
CA LYS A 196 -19.61 -48.59 -5.03
C LYS A 196 -20.32 -49.92 -4.66
N VAL A 197 -19.78 -50.69 -3.69
CA VAL A 197 -20.36 -51.96 -3.27
C VAL A 197 -21.73 -51.76 -2.61
N PHE A 198 -21.91 -50.66 -1.87
CA PHE A 198 -23.16 -50.37 -1.17
C PHE A 198 -24.12 -49.42 -1.97
N CYS A 199 -23.75 -49.05 -3.20
CA CYS A 199 -24.55 -48.13 -4.07
C CYS A 199 -24.90 -46.82 -3.37
N HIS A 200 -23.94 -46.23 -2.63
CA HIS A 200 -24.11 -45.00 -1.86
C HIS A 200 -23.62 -43.71 -2.60
N GLU A 201 -23.54 -43.76 -3.92
CA GLU A 201 -23.04 -42.62 -4.73
C GLU A 201 -23.91 -41.37 -4.57
N ASP A 202 -25.22 -41.53 -4.65
CA ASP A 202 -26.16 -40.40 -4.55
C ASP A 202 -26.11 -39.71 -3.18
N GLU A 203 -25.96 -40.47 -2.11
CA GLU A 203 -25.79 -39.96 -0.74
C GLU A 203 -24.47 -39.20 -0.59
N SER A 204 -23.40 -39.77 -1.16
CA SER A 204 -22.06 -39.11 -1.15
C SER A 204 -22.07 -37.81 -1.93
N ILE A 205 -22.72 -37.77 -3.09
CA ILE A 205 -22.89 -36.54 -3.89
C ILE A 205 -23.69 -35.50 -3.11
N ARG A 206 -24.83 -35.88 -2.52
CA ARG A 206 -25.66 -34.98 -1.73
C ARG A 206 -24.88 -34.37 -0.56
N LYS A 207 -24.09 -35.19 0.12
CA LYS A 207 -23.26 -34.71 1.23
C LYS A 207 -22.15 -33.76 0.76
N PHE A 208 -21.53 -34.06 -0.37
CA PHE A 208 -20.55 -33.17 -1.00
C PHE A 208 -21.17 -31.80 -1.35
N ASP A 209 -22.36 -31.81 -1.96
CA ASP A 209 -23.08 -30.59 -2.32
C ASP A 209 -23.36 -29.72 -1.10
N GLU A 210 -23.83 -30.32 0.03
CA GLU A 210 -24.04 -29.59 1.29
C GLU A 210 -22.75 -28.92 1.79
N LEU A 211 -21.62 -29.62 1.76
CA LEU A 211 -20.34 -29.08 2.21
C LEU A 211 -19.79 -28.02 1.26
N ASN A 212 -19.98 -28.20 -0.04
CA ASN A 212 -19.56 -27.26 -1.06
C ASN A 212 -20.38 -25.97 -1.04
N ASP A 213 -21.69 -26.05 -0.74
CA ASP A 213 -22.56 -24.88 -0.55
C ASP A 213 -22.14 -24.06 0.69
N GLN A 214 -21.70 -24.73 1.78
CA GLN A 214 -21.14 -24.04 2.94
C GLN A 214 -19.84 -23.32 2.58
N LEU A 215 -18.96 -23.98 1.84
CA LEU A 215 -17.72 -23.37 1.33
C LEU A 215 -18.03 -22.19 0.41
N PHE A 216 -18.97 -22.34 -0.53
CA PHE A 216 -19.40 -21.27 -1.42
C PHE A 216 -19.88 -20.05 -0.63
N THR A 217 -20.76 -20.26 0.36
CA THR A 217 -21.32 -19.16 1.16
C THR A 217 -20.24 -18.40 1.94
N SER A 218 -19.30 -19.12 2.55
CA SER A 218 -18.18 -18.48 3.28
C SER A 218 -17.22 -17.77 2.33
N ALA A 219 -16.93 -18.34 1.17
CA ALA A 219 -16.07 -17.74 0.15
C ALA A 219 -16.70 -16.48 -0.48
N ASP A 220 -18.01 -16.52 -0.78
CA ASP A 220 -18.75 -15.35 -1.30
C ASP A 220 -18.70 -14.19 -0.29
N ASN A 221 -19.01 -14.46 0.98
CA ASN A 221 -18.95 -13.44 2.03
C ASN A 221 -17.54 -12.90 2.22
N ALA A 222 -16.50 -13.76 2.25
CA ALA A 222 -15.12 -13.33 2.38
C ALA A 222 -14.70 -12.37 1.26
N ASN A 223 -14.96 -12.77 0.01
CA ASN A 223 -14.64 -11.98 -1.17
C ASN A 223 -15.47 -10.69 -1.28
N ARG A 224 -16.75 -10.76 -0.91
CA ARG A 224 -17.63 -9.60 -0.91
C ARG A 224 -17.08 -8.48 -0.01
N PHE A 225 -16.72 -8.78 1.24
CA PHE A 225 -16.17 -7.78 2.16
C PHE A 225 -14.76 -7.34 1.76
N ALA A 226 -13.92 -8.23 1.23
CA ALA A 226 -12.60 -7.88 0.72
C ALA A 226 -12.69 -6.91 -0.46
N ASN A 227 -13.55 -7.19 -1.43
CA ASN A 227 -13.68 -6.40 -2.65
C ASN A 227 -14.38 -5.04 -2.45
N ILE A 228 -15.22 -4.90 -1.42
CA ILE A 228 -15.86 -3.63 -1.07
C ILE A 228 -14.88 -2.67 -0.36
N LEU A 229 -13.84 -3.19 0.31
CA LEU A 229 -12.92 -2.39 1.11
C LEU A 229 -12.28 -1.24 0.30
N MET A 230 -11.66 -1.58 -0.84
CA MET A 230 -10.95 -0.58 -1.67
C MET A 230 -11.89 0.49 -2.25
N PRO A 231 -13.05 0.15 -2.86
CA PRO A 231 -14.01 1.16 -3.31
C PRO A 231 -14.53 2.08 -2.19
N VAL A 232 -14.82 1.54 -1.00
CA VAL A 232 -15.29 2.35 0.13
C VAL A 232 -14.23 3.34 0.58
N VAL A 233 -12.98 2.89 0.75
CA VAL A 233 -11.86 3.76 1.14
C VAL A 233 -11.63 4.85 0.08
N ALA A 234 -11.64 4.49 -1.20
CA ALA A 234 -11.47 5.44 -2.31
C ALA A 234 -12.58 6.51 -2.34
N GLN A 235 -13.86 6.11 -2.14
CA GLN A 235 -14.96 7.06 -2.11
C GLN A 235 -14.92 7.97 -0.87
N LEU A 236 -14.56 7.44 0.29
CA LEU A 236 -14.33 8.27 1.47
C LEU A 236 -13.20 9.28 1.25
N GLY A 237 -12.13 8.90 0.53
CA GLY A 237 -11.07 9.81 0.12
C GLY A 237 -11.58 10.92 -0.83
N ASN A 238 -12.45 10.58 -1.79
CA ASN A 238 -13.09 11.56 -2.66
C ASN A 238 -14.01 12.53 -1.89
N VAL A 239 -14.78 12.03 -0.92
CA VAL A 239 -15.61 12.86 -0.03
C VAL A 239 -14.72 13.79 0.79
N SER A 240 -13.61 13.32 1.35
CA SER A 240 -12.63 14.14 2.05
C SER A 240 -12.11 15.28 1.15
N TYR A 241 -11.76 14.96 -0.10
CA TYR A 241 -11.31 15.93 -1.07
C TYR A 241 -12.36 17.01 -1.34
N VAL A 242 -13.61 16.63 -1.57
CA VAL A 242 -14.73 17.57 -1.83
C VAL A 242 -14.98 18.46 -0.61
N ILE A 243 -15.02 17.91 0.60
CA ILE A 243 -15.19 18.70 1.82
C ILE A 243 -14.04 19.71 1.98
N CYS A 244 -12.80 19.29 1.79
CA CYS A 244 -11.64 20.17 1.85
C CYS A 244 -11.67 21.24 0.74
N ALA A 245 -12.15 20.91 -0.46
CA ALA A 245 -12.29 21.88 -1.54
C ALA A 245 -13.36 22.93 -1.23
N MET A 246 -14.51 22.53 -0.68
CA MET A 246 -15.59 23.44 -0.30
C MET A 246 -15.18 24.36 0.86
N VAL A 247 -14.71 23.77 1.96
CA VAL A 247 -14.30 24.55 3.15
C VAL A 247 -13.09 25.44 2.82
N GLY A 248 -12.09 24.89 2.13
CA GLY A 248 -10.91 25.65 1.72
C GLY A 248 -11.21 26.74 0.71
N GLY A 249 -12.17 26.50 -0.22
CA GLY A 249 -12.66 27.53 -1.14
C GLY A 249 -13.31 28.71 -0.41
N ILE A 250 -14.17 28.41 0.57
CA ILE A 250 -14.79 29.45 1.42
C ILE A 250 -13.71 30.26 2.17
N LEU A 251 -12.72 29.58 2.75
CA LEU A 251 -11.62 30.24 3.46
C LEU A 251 -10.76 31.12 2.54
N ALA A 252 -10.47 30.64 1.32
CA ALA A 252 -9.66 31.36 0.34
C ALA A 252 -10.40 32.58 -0.22
N ILE A 253 -11.70 32.47 -0.52
CA ILE A 253 -12.51 33.60 -1.06
C ILE A 253 -12.71 34.67 0.02
N ASN A 254 -12.94 34.29 1.26
CA ASN A 254 -13.13 35.24 2.35
C ASN A 254 -11.80 35.78 2.94
N GLY A 255 -10.66 35.36 2.44
CA GLY A 255 -9.34 35.80 2.91
C GLY A 255 -9.03 35.41 4.37
N ILE A 256 -9.73 34.42 4.93
CA ILE A 256 -9.59 34.02 6.33
C ILE A 256 -8.25 33.35 6.53
N GLY A 257 -7.39 33.90 7.40
CA GLY A 257 -6.08 33.34 7.74
C GLY A 257 -5.04 33.44 6.63
N SER A 258 -5.17 34.43 5.71
CA SER A 258 -4.27 34.63 4.55
C SER A 258 -4.14 33.37 3.65
N PHE A 259 -5.18 32.54 3.61
CA PHE A 259 -5.22 31.33 2.80
C PHE A 259 -5.59 31.71 1.33
N THR A 260 -4.72 31.31 0.40
CA THR A 260 -4.80 31.68 -1.01
C THR A 260 -5.34 30.55 -1.87
N LEU A 261 -5.77 30.85 -3.12
CA LEU A 261 -6.16 29.82 -4.09
C LEU A 261 -5.01 28.85 -4.41
N GLY A 262 -3.77 29.35 -4.48
CA GLY A 262 -2.58 28.51 -4.65
C GLY A 262 -2.33 27.62 -3.43
N GLY A 263 -2.59 28.15 -2.23
CA GLY A 263 -2.58 27.38 -0.99
C GLY A 263 -3.61 26.25 -1.00
N LEU A 264 -4.82 26.51 -1.46
CA LEU A 264 -5.87 25.53 -1.63
C LEU A 264 -5.47 24.42 -2.62
N ALA A 265 -4.96 24.78 -3.79
CA ALA A 265 -4.52 23.80 -4.79
C ALA A 265 -3.44 22.86 -4.25
N SER A 266 -2.44 23.40 -3.53
CA SER A 266 -1.41 22.62 -2.87
C SER A 266 -1.97 21.74 -1.77
N PHE A 267 -2.90 22.26 -0.95
CA PHE A 267 -3.53 21.51 0.14
C PHE A 267 -4.34 20.32 -0.40
N LEU A 268 -5.12 20.51 -1.46
CA LEU A 268 -5.91 19.44 -2.09
C LEU A 268 -5.01 18.33 -2.67
N THR A 269 -3.86 18.70 -3.23
CA THR A 269 -2.87 17.72 -3.70
C THR A 269 -2.29 16.91 -2.52
N PHE A 270 -1.99 17.56 -1.40
CA PHE A 270 -1.55 16.87 -0.19
C PHE A 270 -2.65 15.99 0.42
N ASN A 271 -3.88 16.47 0.47
CA ASN A 271 -5.04 15.71 0.93
C ASN A 271 -5.19 14.40 0.12
N LYS A 272 -5.09 14.49 -1.20
CA LYS A 272 -5.12 13.31 -2.07
C LYS A 272 -3.98 12.34 -1.78
N SER A 273 -2.75 12.84 -1.61
CA SER A 273 -1.58 12.01 -1.29
C SER A 273 -1.64 11.38 0.10
N PHE A 274 -2.33 12.04 1.04
CA PHE A 274 -2.49 11.56 2.41
C PHE A 274 -3.57 10.47 2.53
N ASN A 275 -4.58 10.49 1.65
CA ASN A 275 -5.69 9.54 1.61
C ASN A 275 -5.40 8.29 0.73
N MET A 276 -4.25 8.25 0.06
CA MET A 276 -3.75 7.10 -0.71
C MET A 276 -2.93 6.14 0.17
#